data_52b683bf47e54282da8d95a7dfe40461
#
_entry.id   52b683bf47e54282da8d95a7dfe40461
#
_cell.length_a   1.000
_cell.length_b   1.000
_cell.length_c   1.000
_cell.angle_alpha   90.00
_cell.angle_beta   90.00
_cell.angle_gamma   90.00
#
_symmetry.space_group_name_H-M   'P 1'
#
loop_
_entity.id
_entity.type
_entity.pdbx_description
1 polymer ?
#
loop_
_entity_poly.entity_id
_entity_poly.type
_entity_poly.pdbx_seq_one_letter_code
_entity_poly.pdbx_strand_id
1 'polypeptide(L)'
;VVQNNVDDFETVADIFVGTGVVADLFRKQGKKIIVNDILYSNFVNFNTWFGNEKIDYDKIVSIINELNTTAPTSENYVSLNFGNKYFSYENAKKIGAIREKIEHYDVNEREKSFLLTSLLYAMDKVANTVGHYDAYRKKMDTLKPIHLRVPENNKNFQNEIYK
;
A
#
# COMPACT_ATOMS: atom_id res chain seq x y z
N VAL A 1 -19.32 20.74 -6.86
CA VAL A 1 -18.69 21.94 -7.45
C VAL A 1 -18.21 21.65 -8.87
N VAL A 2 -17.45 20.58 -9.11
CA VAL A 2 -16.95 20.23 -10.46
C VAL A 2 -18.12 19.98 -11.42
N GLN A 3 -19.07 19.15 -11.06
CA GLN A 3 -20.21 18.78 -11.89
C GLN A 3 -21.14 19.94 -12.31
N ASN A 4 -21.13 21.04 -11.56
CA ASN A 4 -21.96 22.20 -11.85
C ASN A 4 -21.30 23.20 -12.83
N ASN A 5 -20.04 22.96 -13.21
CA ASN A 5 -19.24 23.91 -13.99
C ASN A 5 -18.59 23.29 -15.23
N VAL A 6 -18.86 22.02 -15.49
CA VAL A 6 -18.31 21.28 -16.65
C VAL A 6 -19.44 20.53 -17.32
N ASP A 7 -19.44 20.55 -18.65
CA ASP A 7 -20.36 19.75 -19.46
C ASP A 7 -20.20 18.25 -19.18
N ASP A 8 -21.07 17.43 -19.71
CA ASP A 8 -21.01 15.98 -19.50
C ASP A 8 -19.66 15.43 -19.99
N PHE A 9 -19.04 14.60 -19.14
CA PHE A 9 -17.72 14.03 -19.38
C PHE A 9 -17.69 12.54 -19.03
N GLU A 10 -16.89 11.78 -19.74
CA GLU A 10 -16.72 10.33 -19.53
C GLU A 10 -15.43 10.00 -18.76
N THR A 11 -14.42 10.87 -18.86
CA THR A 11 -13.08 10.62 -18.31
C THR A 11 -12.65 11.75 -17.38
N VAL A 12 -12.07 11.37 -16.25
CA VAL A 12 -11.45 12.29 -15.27
C VAL A 12 -9.98 11.96 -15.13
N ALA A 13 -9.12 12.96 -15.22
CA ALA A 13 -7.70 12.85 -14.91
C ALA A 13 -7.42 13.57 -13.59
N ASP A 14 -6.99 12.82 -12.57
CA ASP A 14 -6.51 13.33 -11.29
C ASP A 14 -4.99 13.20 -11.26
N ILE A 15 -4.29 14.30 -11.54
CA ILE A 15 -2.84 14.32 -11.71
C ILE A 15 -2.06 14.50 -10.40
N PHE A 16 -2.75 14.76 -9.29
CA PHE A 16 -2.21 14.87 -7.93
C PHE A 16 -3.08 14.09 -6.97
N VAL A 17 -3.30 12.82 -7.29
CA VAL A 17 -4.37 12.00 -6.71
C VAL A 17 -4.25 11.76 -5.20
N GLY A 18 -3.05 11.88 -4.61
CA GLY A 18 -2.84 11.76 -3.17
C GLY A 18 -3.42 10.46 -2.60
N THR A 19 -4.46 10.57 -1.76
CA THR A 19 -5.15 9.40 -1.15
C THR A 19 -6.18 8.74 -2.07
N GLY A 20 -6.46 9.27 -3.26
CA GLY A 20 -7.38 8.68 -4.22
C GLY A 20 -8.88 8.97 -3.97
N VAL A 21 -9.23 9.77 -2.97
CA VAL A 21 -10.64 10.03 -2.60
C VAL A 21 -11.44 10.65 -3.74
N VAL A 22 -10.86 11.61 -4.48
CA VAL A 22 -11.52 12.26 -5.61
C VAL A 22 -11.66 11.29 -6.78
N ALA A 23 -10.60 10.56 -7.09
CA ALA A 23 -10.64 9.53 -8.12
C ALA A 23 -11.71 8.46 -7.84
N ASP A 24 -11.80 7.96 -6.60
CA ASP A 24 -12.81 6.97 -6.19
C ASP A 24 -14.24 7.53 -6.30
N LEU A 25 -14.45 8.81 -5.98
CA LEU A 25 -15.77 9.46 -6.14
C LEU A 25 -16.26 9.39 -7.60
N PHE A 26 -15.42 9.77 -8.56
CA PHE A 26 -15.80 9.75 -9.98
C PHE A 26 -15.89 8.33 -10.54
N ARG A 27 -15.03 7.42 -10.09
CA ARG A 27 -15.14 6.01 -10.43
C ARG A 27 -16.49 5.42 -10.01
N LYS A 28 -16.97 5.70 -8.78
CA LYS A 28 -18.28 5.29 -8.30
C LYS A 28 -19.45 5.84 -9.11
N GLN A 29 -19.21 6.91 -9.85
CA GLN A 29 -20.16 7.49 -10.82
C GLN A 29 -20.03 6.90 -12.23
N GLY A 30 -19.25 5.84 -12.40
CA GLY A 30 -19.06 5.17 -13.68
C GLY A 30 -18.10 5.89 -14.64
N LYS A 31 -17.34 6.88 -14.17
CA LYS A 31 -16.40 7.61 -15.00
C LYS A 31 -15.09 6.83 -15.15
N LYS A 32 -14.45 6.93 -16.32
CA LYS A 32 -13.08 6.43 -16.53
C LYS A 32 -12.11 7.34 -15.77
N ILE A 33 -11.20 6.73 -15.01
CA ILE A 33 -10.24 7.48 -14.19
C ILE A 33 -8.82 7.30 -14.74
N ILE A 34 -8.11 8.40 -14.84
CA ILE A 34 -6.66 8.45 -15.07
C ILE A 34 -6.05 9.08 -13.82
N VAL A 35 -5.17 8.38 -13.16
CA VAL A 35 -4.54 8.85 -11.91
C VAL A 35 -3.04 8.96 -12.07
N ASN A 36 -2.46 9.99 -11.45
CA ASN A 36 -1.03 10.18 -11.36
C ASN A 36 -0.64 10.74 -10.01
N ASP A 37 0.51 10.32 -9.50
CA ASP A 37 1.12 10.88 -8.30
C ASP A 37 2.64 10.73 -8.38
N ILE A 38 3.37 11.64 -7.73
CA ILE A 38 4.84 11.59 -7.67
C ILE A 38 5.34 10.48 -6.74
N LEU A 39 4.54 10.09 -5.74
CA LEU A 39 4.93 9.08 -4.77
C LEU A 39 4.66 7.67 -5.30
N TYR A 40 5.70 6.88 -5.41
CA TYR A 40 5.58 5.47 -5.82
C TYR A 40 4.68 4.66 -4.89
N SER A 41 4.66 4.97 -3.59
CA SER A 41 3.74 4.36 -2.63
C SER A 41 2.26 4.58 -2.99
N ASN A 42 1.90 5.75 -3.52
CA ASN A 42 0.55 6.04 -3.99
C ASN A 42 0.24 5.22 -5.25
N PHE A 43 1.17 5.12 -6.21
CA PHE A 43 1.02 4.24 -7.37
C PHE A 43 0.74 2.79 -6.94
N VAL A 44 1.50 2.26 -5.98
CA VAL A 44 1.30 0.91 -5.44
C VAL A 44 -0.10 0.74 -4.85
N ASN A 45 -0.57 1.70 -4.05
CA ASN A 45 -1.90 1.68 -3.48
C ASN A 45 -2.99 1.71 -4.56
N PHE A 46 -2.84 2.55 -5.60
CA PHE A 46 -3.83 2.63 -6.69
C PHE A 46 -3.85 1.37 -7.53
N ASN A 47 -2.69 0.78 -7.83
CA ASN A 47 -2.64 -0.49 -8.55
C ASN A 47 -3.31 -1.62 -7.75
N THR A 48 -3.18 -1.60 -6.43
CA THR A 48 -3.92 -2.51 -5.55
C THR A 48 -5.42 -2.36 -5.72
N TRP A 49 -5.95 -1.13 -5.63
CA TRP A 49 -7.39 -0.87 -5.59
C TRP A 49 -8.04 -0.77 -6.96
N PHE A 50 -7.33 -0.24 -7.96
CA PHE A 50 -7.86 0.10 -9.26
C PHE A 50 -7.14 -0.57 -10.43
N GLY A 51 -6.13 -1.40 -10.17
CA GLY A 51 -5.37 -2.10 -11.20
C GLY A 51 -6.22 -3.07 -12.00
N ASN A 52 -5.81 -3.32 -13.24
CA ASN A 52 -6.59 -4.05 -14.24
C ASN A 52 -6.34 -5.55 -14.25
N GLU A 53 -5.19 -5.99 -13.73
CA GLU A 53 -4.83 -7.40 -13.75
C GLU A 53 -5.70 -8.19 -12.78
N LYS A 54 -6.00 -9.42 -13.14
CA LYS A 54 -6.66 -10.37 -12.25
C LYS A 54 -5.70 -10.74 -11.12
N ILE A 55 -6.23 -10.91 -9.94
CA ILE A 55 -5.49 -11.37 -8.76
C ILE A 55 -5.99 -12.75 -8.33
N ASP A 56 -5.07 -13.58 -7.89
CA ASP A 56 -5.38 -14.79 -7.12
C ASP A 56 -5.36 -14.42 -5.63
N TYR A 57 -6.56 -14.24 -5.07
CA TYR A 57 -6.72 -13.81 -3.70
C TYR A 57 -6.21 -14.83 -2.68
N ASP A 58 -6.41 -16.13 -2.94
CA ASP A 58 -5.96 -17.19 -2.04
C ASP A 58 -4.44 -17.28 -2.03
N LYS A 59 -3.80 -17.08 -3.19
CA LYS A 59 -2.34 -16.95 -3.31
C LYS A 59 -1.82 -15.77 -2.49
N ILE A 60 -2.45 -14.59 -2.59
CA ILE A 60 -2.08 -13.40 -1.81
C ILE A 60 -2.18 -13.66 -0.31
N VAL A 61 -3.28 -14.26 0.15
CA VAL A 61 -3.48 -14.64 1.57
C VAL A 61 -2.38 -15.58 2.03
N SER A 62 -2.06 -16.60 1.24
CA SER A 62 -1.00 -17.57 1.54
C SER A 62 0.37 -16.89 1.68
N ILE A 63 0.72 -16.03 0.72
CA ILE A 63 1.99 -15.29 0.76
C ILE A 63 2.06 -14.35 1.97
N ILE A 64 0.98 -13.62 2.29
CA ILE A 64 0.96 -12.73 3.47
C ILE A 64 1.14 -13.53 4.77
N ASN A 65 0.52 -14.70 4.88
CA ASN A 65 0.72 -15.58 6.04
C ASN A 65 2.18 -16.04 6.14
N GLU A 66 2.80 -16.45 5.04
CA GLU A 66 4.21 -16.80 4.99
C GLU A 66 5.11 -15.62 5.36
N LEU A 67 4.86 -14.42 4.81
CA LEU A 67 5.61 -13.21 5.13
C LEU A 67 5.54 -12.85 6.62
N ASN A 68 4.43 -13.11 7.29
CA ASN A 68 4.29 -12.90 8.73
C ASN A 68 5.20 -13.79 9.56
N THR A 69 5.58 -14.97 9.06
CA THR A 69 6.52 -15.88 9.72
C THR A 69 7.99 -15.52 9.50
N THR A 70 8.27 -14.51 8.66
CA THR A 70 9.65 -14.10 8.35
C THR A 70 10.40 -13.70 9.61
N ALA A 71 11.50 -14.39 9.88
CA ALA A 71 12.45 -14.08 10.95
C ALA A 71 13.72 -13.48 10.32
N PRO A 72 13.97 -12.19 10.49
CA PRO A 72 15.16 -11.56 9.92
C PRO A 72 16.41 -11.98 10.70
N THR A 73 17.43 -12.45 10.00
CA THR A 73 18.69 -12.91 10.60
C THR A 73 19.83 -11.91 10.50
N SER A 74 19.71 -10.94 9.58
CA SER A 74 20.75 -9.97 9.28
C SER A 74 20.23 -8.55 9.28
N GLU A 75 21.14 -7.60 9.36
CA GLU A 75 20.87 -6.19 9.08
C GLU A 75 20.55 -5.99 7.59
N ASN A 76 19.78 -4.96 7.31
CA ASN A 76 19.39 -4.57 5.96
C ASN A 76 19.25 -3.06 5.86
N TYR A 77 18.97 -2.55 4.66
CA TYR A 77 18.83 -1.12 4.42
C TYR A 77 17.86 -0.44 5.40
N VAL A 78 16.71 -1.06 5.69
CA VAL A 78 15.70 -0.47 6.57
C VAL A 78 16.18 -0.42 8.02
N SER A 79 16.81 -1.48 8.53
CA SER A 79 17.32 -1.49 9.89
C SER A 79 18.45 -0.49 10.11
N LEU A 80 19.33 -0.33 9.15
CA LEU A 80 20.46 0.59 9.23
C LEU A 80 20.04 2.06 9.17
N ASN A 81 19.04 2.40 8.36
CA ASN A 81 18.65 3.80 8.13
C ASN A 81 17.48 4.26 9.02
N PHE A 82 16.55 3.38 9.37
CA PHE A 82 15.29 3.71 10.03
C PHE A 82 15.10 3.01 11.38
N GLY A 83 15.96 2.03 11.72
CA GLY A 83 15.94 1.34 13.00
C GLY A 83 16.24 2.27 14.16
N ASN A 84 15.55 2.07 15.30
CA ASN A 84 15.62 2.92 16.50
C ASN A 84 15.28 4.40 16.30
N LYS A 85 14.70 4.74 15.14
CA LYS A 85 14.20 6.09 14.80
C LYS A 85 12.72 6.00 14.47
N TYR A 86 12.42 5.56 13.24
CA TYR A 86 11.05 5.42 12.74
C TYR A 86 10.41 4.09 13.16
N PHE A 87 11.21 3.05 13.37
CA PHE A 87 10.76 1.71 13.78
C PHE A 87 11.66 1.18 14.88
N SER A 88 11.16 0.27 15.72
CA SER A 88 12.06 -0.53 16.56
C SER A 88 13.04 -1.28 15.66
N TYR A 89 14.24 -1.56 16.18
CA TYR A 89 15.28 -2.21 15.37
C TYR A 89 14.82 -3.57 14.81
N GLU A 90 14.09 -4.34 15.60
CA GLU A 90 13.55 -5.64 15.18
C GLU A 90 12.48 -5.50 14.09
N ASN A 91 11.57 -4.51 14.24
CA ASN A 91 10.60 -4.23 13.17
C ASN A 91 11.30 -3.76 11.89
N ALA A 92 12.31 -2.91 12.00
CA ALA A 92 13.05 -2.42 10.84
C ALA A 92 13.77 -3.56 10.09
N LYS A 93 14.39 -4.52 10.81
CA LYS A 93 14.95 -5.73 10.19
C LYS A 93 13.88 -6.55 9.49
N LYS A 94 12.74 -6.78 10.14
CA LYS A 94 11.64 -7.56 9.57
C LYS A 94 11.02 -6.88 8.35
N ILE A 95 10.84 -5.56 8.37
CA ILE A 95 10.35 -4.77 7.23
C ILE A 95 11.26 -4.97 6.02
N GLY A 96 12.58 -4.80 6.18
CA GLY A 96 13.53 -4.99 5.10
C GLY A 96 13.51 -6.40 4.55
N ALA A 97 13.54 -7.41 5.42
CA ALA A 97 13.49 -8.82 5.00
C ALA A 97 12.19 -9.16 4.25
N ILE A 98 11.04 -8.65 4.70
CA ILE A 98 9.77 -8.83 4.01
C ILE A 98 9.80 -8.13 2.65
N ARG A 99 10.31 -6.90 2.58
CA ARG A 99 10.41 -6.13 1.34
C ARG A 99 11.27 -6.85 0.29
N GLU A 100 12.39 -7.42 0.70
CA GLU A 100 13.26 -8.22 -0.16
C GLU A 100 12.56 -9.50 -0.63
N LYS A 101 11.90 -10.23 0.25
CA LYS A 101 11.15 -11.44 -0.12
C LYS A 101 10.06 -11.18 -1.14
N ILE A 102 9.34 -10.05 -1.04
CA ILE A 102 8.28 -9.70 -2.00
C ILE A 102 8.80 -9.65 -3.44
N GLU A 103 10.07 -9.28 -3.67
CA GLU A 103 10.68 -9.24 -5.01
C GLU A 103 10.86 -10.63 -5.65
N HIS A 104 10.88 -11.69 -4.85
CA HIS A 104 11.17 -13.04 -5.31
C HIS A 104 9.92 -13.91 -5.55
N TYR A 105 8.73 -13.43 -5.21
CA TYR A 105 7.51 -14.15 -5.52
C TYR A 105 7.15 -14.03 -7.00
N ASP A 106 6.74 -15.15 -7.59
CA ASP A 106 6.16 -15.18 -8.95
C ASP A 106 4.70 -14.67 -8.88
N VAL A 107 4.55 -13.37 -8.98
CA VAL A 107 3.27 -12.65 -8.89
C VAL A 107 3.20 -11.58 -9.97
N ASN A 108 1.99 -11.27 -10.46
CA ASN A 108 1.81 -10.16 -11.38
C ASN A 108 1.95 -8.80 -10.65
N GLU A 109 2.02 -7.70 -11.42
CA GLU A 109 2.25 -6.36 -10.88
C GLU A 109 1.17 -5.91 -9.89
N ARG A 110 -0.09 -6.31 -10.10
CA ARG A 110 -1.17 -5.99 -9.17
C ARG A 110 -1.08 -6.82 -7.89
N GLU A 111 -0.79 -8.10 -7.99
CA GLU A 111 -0.56 -8.98 -6.83
C GLU A 111 0.63 -8.47 -6.00
N LYS A 112 1.73 -8.07 -6.65
CA LYS A 112 2.87 -7.43 -6.00
C LYS A 112 2.45 -6.15 -5.27
N SER A 113 1.61 -5.34 -5.89
CA SER A 113 1.06 -4.13 -5.25
C SER A 113 0.23 -4.44 -4.02
N PHE A 114 -0.56 -5.53 -4.00
CA PHE A 114 -1.27 -5.99 -2.80
C PHE A 114 -0.31 -6.32 -1.65
N LEU A 115 0.78 -7.04 -1.93
CA LEU A 115 1.79 -7.39 -0.92
C LEU A 115 2.49 -6.14 -0.37
N LEU A 116 2.87 -5.22 -1.25
CA LEU A 116 3.51 -3.96 -0.86
C LEU A 116 2.54 -3.05 -0.08
N THR A 117 1.28 -2.94 -0.47
CA THR A 117 0.26 -2.18 0.26
C THR A 117 0.03 -2.76 1.66
N SER A 118 0.00 -4.10 1.76
CA SER A 118 -0.07 -4.79 3.05
C SER A 118 1.11 -4.40 3.96
N LEU A 119 2.32 -4.37 3.40
CA LEU A 119 3.52 -3.95 4.12
C LEU A 119 3.46 -2.49 4.54
N LEU A 120 3.09 -1.57 3.64
CA LEU A 120 2.96 -0.14 3.93
C LEU A 120 1.97 0.10 5.09
N TYR A 121 0.79 -0.51 5.06
CA TYR A 121 -0.21 -0.38 6.13
C TYR A 121 0.27 -0.98 7.46
N ALA A 122 1.03 -2.07 7.42
CA ALA A 122 1.63 -2.65 8.62
C ALA A 122 2.73 -1.75 9.20
N MET A 123 3.53 -1.11 8.33
CA MET A 123 4.55 -0.13 8.74
C MET A 123 3.92 1.06 9.46
N ASP A 124 2.86 1.65 8.91
CA ASP A 124 2.16 2.80 9.52
C ASP A 124 1.66 2.49 10.94
N LYS A 125 1.23 1.27 11.19
CA LYS A 125 0.74 0.84 12.52
C LYS A 125 1.83 0.71 13.58
N VAL A 126 3.08 0.53 13.17
CA VAL A 126 4.23 0.35 14.07
C VAL A 126 5.23 1.50 13.98
N ALA A 127 4.93 2.51 13.18
CA ALA A 127 5.79 3.67 12.99
C ALA A 127 5.84 4.54 14.26
N ASN A 128 7.04 4.93 14.65
CA ASN A 128 7.30 5.85 15.76
C ASN A 128 7.15 7.32 15.31
N THR A 129 6.00 7.66 14.76
CA THR A 129 5.71 9.01 14.22
C THR A 129 4.48 9.61 14.90
N VAL A 130 4.17 10.85 14.56
CA VAL A 130 2.95 11.55 15.00
C VAL A 130 1.86 11.57 13.91
N GLY A 131 1.90 10.60 12.98
CA GLY A 131 0.92 10.46 11.89
C GLY A 131 1.48 10.81 10.51
N HIS A 132 2.73 11.27 10.42
CA HIS A 132 3.46 11.53 9.18
C HIS A 132 4.95 11.24 9.36
N TYR A 133 5.68 11.02 8.27
CA TYR A 133 7.09 10.62 8.29
C TYR A 133 8.09 11.78 8.26
N ASP A 134 7.66 13.02 8.44
CA ASP A 134 8.56 14.18 8.48
C ASP A 134 9.45 14.17 9.73
N ALA A 135 8.95 13.59 10.84
CA ALA A 135 9.69 13.44 12.06
C ALA A 135 9.30 12.18 12.85
N TYR A 136 10.21 11.66 13.62
CA TYR A 136 9.97 10.57 14.56
C TYR A 136 9.98 11.10 16.01
N ARG A 137 9.29 10.38 16.91
CA ARG A 137 9.27 10.69 18.34
C ARG A 137 10.64 10.39 18.97
N LYS A 138 11.10 11.23 19.89
CA LYS A 138 12.37 11.02 20.62
C LYS A 138 12.38 9.74 21.43
N LYS A 139 11.21 9.32 21.96
CA LYS A 139 11.05 8.09 22.74
C LYS A 139 10.34 7.06 21.88
N MET A 140 10.90 5.86 21.81
CA MET A 140 10.29 4.72 21.13
C MET A 140 9.25 4.08 22.03
N ASP A 141 7.98 4.35 21.76
CA ASP A 141 6.86 3.79 22.55
C ASP A 141 6.23 2.56 21.90
N THR A 142 6.55 2.28 20.63
CA THR A 142 5.92 1.19 19.87
C THR A 142 6.84 -0.03 19.84
N LEU A 143 6.56 -0.98 20.70
CA LEU A 143 7.23 -2.30 20.73
C LEU A 143 6.40 -3.42 20.09
N LYS A 144 5.22 -3.09 19.52
CA LYS A 144 4.37 -4.09 18.85
C LYS A 144 5.10 -4.65 17.62
N PRO A 145 5.13 -5.99 17.44
CA PRO A 145 5.71 -6.57 16.26
C PRO A 145 4.90 -6.21 15.01
N ILE A 146 5.59 -5.97 13.91
CA ILE A 146 4.92 -5.76 12.62
C ILE A 146 4.17 -7.02 12.20
N HIS A 147 2.94 -6.83 11.74
CA HIS A 147 2.08 -7.91 11.25
C HIS A 147 1.29 -7.44 10.03
N LEU A 148 1.49 -8.12 8.92
CA LEU A 148 0.82 -7.86 7.66
C LEU A 148 -0.62 -8.40 7.71
N ARG A 149 -1.54 -7.63 7.11
CA ARG A 149 -2.93 -8.08 6.88
C ARG A 149 -3.23 -7.94 5.41
N VAL A 150 -4.07 -8.80 4.90
CA VAL A 150 -4.58 -8.61 3.55
C VAL A 150 -5.32 -7.28 3.52
N PRO A 151 -4.98 -6.36 2.60
CA PRO A 151 -5.74 -5.13 2.41
C PRO A 151 -7.19 -5.50 2.14
N GLU A 152 -8.13 -4.91 2.89
CA GLU A 152 -9.55 -5.19 2.70
C GLU A 152 -9.93 -4.84 1.27
N ASN A 153 -10.20 -5.88 0.48
CA ASN A 153 -10.74 -5.71 -0.84
C ASN A 153 -12.23 -5.41 -0.66
N ASN A 154 -12.63 -4.18 -0.94
CA ASN A 154 -14.03 -3.88 -1.03
C ASN A 154 -14.56 -4.70 -2.22
N LYS A 155 -15.26 -5.82 -1.96
CA LYS A 155 -15.71 -6.80 -2.98
C LYS A 155 -16.49 -6.13 -4.13
N ASN A 156 -17.04 -4.94 -3.88
CA ASN A 156 -17.68 -4.10 -4.89
C ASN A 156 -16.71 -3.54 -5.93
N PHE A 157 -15.41 -3.51 -5.67
CA PHE A 157 -14.41 -3.02 -6.63
C PHE A 157 -14.07 -4.04 -7.74
N GLN A 158 -14.29 -5.34 -7.52
CA GLN A 158 -13.91 -6.36 -8.51
C GLN A 158 -14.90 -6.49 -9.67
N ASN A 159 -16.15 -6.07 -9.51
CA ASN A 159 -17.20 -6.35 -10.49
C ASN A 159 -17.58 -5.19 -11.42
N GLU A 160 -17.08 -3.98 -11.20
CA GLU A 160 -17.52 -2.78 -11.94
C GLU A 160 -16.47 -2.12 -12.84
N ILE A 161 -15.22 -2.56 -12.77
CA ILE A 161 -14.13 -1.92 -13.53
C ILE A 161 -14.11 -2.34 -15.01
N TYR A 162 -14.82 -3.42 -15.38
CA TYR A 162 -14.74 -4.01 -16.73
C TYR A 162 -16.12 -4.40 -17.29
N LYS A 163 -16.92 -3.41 -17.59
CA LYS A 163 -17.96 -3.55 -18.63
C LYS A 163 -17.75 -2.52 -19.71
#